data_e7ba152d822b4dbd9a0fb7bff6835cf8
#
_entry.id   e7ba152d822b4dbd9a0fb7bff6835cf8
#
_cell.length_a   1.000
_cell.length_b   1.000
_cell.length_c   1.000
_cell.angle_alpha   90.00
_cell.angle_beta   90.00
_cell.angle_gamma   90.00
#
_symmetry.space_group_name_H-M   'P 1'
#
loop_
_entity.id
_entity.type
_entity.pdbx_description
1 polymer ?
#
loop_
_entity_poly.entity_id
_entity_poly.type
_entity_poly.pdbx_seq_one_letter_code
_entity_poly.pdbx_strand_id
1 'polypeptide(L)'
;MTRYFLAAGLLAAPAPTPPAAFYTTYSYTGYTVVDLTTGVPPTQVPGVGGTLALRADGTYDKRLSLLMGDSGPRMFAQHGRFTTTADSIVFRFTDLKGPDAQRGTYRYVAKTRRLTITLDGYPTGNKGVYELVATAPATGR
;
A
#
# COMPACT_ATOMS: atom_id res chain seq x y z
N MET A 1 -42.06 -10.62 -23.73
CA MET A 1 -41.42 -10.56 -23.60
C MET A 1 -40.53 -10.26 -23.02
N THR A 2 -39.97 -10.21 -22.55
CA THR A 2 -39.22 -9.90 -21.99
C THR A 2 -38.18 -9.99 -21.73
N ARG A 3 -37.62 -9.86 -21.46
CA ARG A 3 -36.67 -9.81 -21.27
C ARG A 3 -35.98 -9.59 -20.61
N TYR A 4 -35.58 -9.57 -20.05
CA TYR A 4 -34.91 -9.28 -19.45
C TYR A 4 -33.95 -9.58 -19.10
N PHE A 5 -33.65 -9.94 -19.03
CA PHE A 5 -32.75 -10.18 -18.71
C PHE A 5 -31.86 -9.73 -18.58
N LEU A 6 -31.72 -9.48 -18.71
CA LEU A 6 -30.95 -8.91 -18.68
C LEU A 6 -30.37 -8.68 -17.84
N ALA A 7 -30.55 -8.58 -17.41
CA ALA A 7 -30.11 -8.14 -16.52
C ALA A 7 -29.13 -8.71 -15.93
N ALA A 8 -29.24 -9.33 -15.94
CA ALA A 8 -28.47 -9.91 -15.44
C ALA A 8 -27.23 -9.63 -15.43
N GLY A 9 -26.87 -9.86 -15.94
CA GLY A 9 -25.73 -9.73 -15.96
C GLY A 9 -25.06 -8.88 -15.35
N LEU A 10 -25.48 -8.35 -15.23
CA LEU A 10 -24.90 -7.48 -14.77
C LEU A 10 -24.30 -7.67 -13.76
N LEU A 11 -24.46 -8.39 -13.44
CA LEU A 11 -23.90 -8.43 -12.53
C LEU A 11 -22.75 -8.59 -12.59
N ALA A 12 -22.49 -8.02 -12.66
CA ALA A 12 -21.14 -7.81 -12.61
C ALA A 12 -20.43 -8.72 -11.68
N ALA A 13 -19.26 -9.12 -12.05
CA ALA A 13 -18.41 -9.82 -11.14
C ALA A 13 -18.09 -8.90 -9.96
N PRO A 14 -18.01 -9.44 -8.77
CA PRO A 14 -17.54 -8.63 -7.64
C PRO A 14 -16.11 -8.15 -7.90
N ALA A 15 -15.75 -7.05 -7.30
CA ALA A 15 -14.39 -6.55 -7.38
C ALA A 15 -13.43 -7.63 -6.89
N PRO A 16 -12.27 -7.77 -7.53
CA PRO A 16 -11.34 -8.78 -7.08
C PRO A 16 -10.86 -8.48 -5.66
N THR A 17 -10.74 -9.53 -4.87
CA THR A 17 -10.15 -9.43 -3.55
C THR A 17 -8.73 -9.95 -3.61
N PRO A 18 -7.84 -9.48 -2.72
CA PRO A 18 -6.49 -10.01 -2.72
C PRO A 18 -6.48 -11.49 -2.36
N PRO A 19 -5.57 -12.26 -2.92
CA PRO A 19 -5.43 -13.66 -2.51
C PRO A 19 -4.90 -13.74 -1.09
N ALA A 20 -5.06 -14.92 -0.48
CA ALA A 20 -4.64 -15.12 0.90
C ALA A 20 -3.19 -14.74 1.15
N ALA A 21 -2.31 -14.99 0.19
CA ALA A 21 -0.88 -14.69 0.34
C ALA A 21 -0.58 -13.19 0.41
N PHE A 22 -1.53 -12.36 0.02
CA PHE A 22 -1.37 -10.91 0.14
C PHE A 22 -1.26 -10.48 1.61
N TYR A 23 -1.92 -11.19 2.51
CA TYR A 23 -1.94 -10.85 3.92
C TYR A 23 -0.73 -11.47 4.60
N THR A 24 0.34 -10.70 4.66
CA THR A 24 1.62 -11.17 5.18
C THR A 24 2.45 -9.96 5.59
N THR A 25 3.66 -10.20 6.03
CA THR A 25 4.61 -9.14 6.34
C THR A 25 5.53 -8.94 5.14
N TYR A 26 5.70 -7.67 4.78
CA TYR A 26 6.52 -7.26 3.66
C TYR A 26 7.70 -6.45 4.16
N SER A 27 8.81 -6.52 3.42
CA SER A 27 9.94 -5.62 3.62
C SER A 27 9.90 -4.52 2.58
N TYR A 28 10.14 -3.29 2.99
CA TYR A 28 10.26 -2.18 2.05
C TYR A 28 11.57 -2.30 1.29
N THR A 29 11.50 -2.24 -0.03
CA THR A 29 12.68 -2.31 -0.89
C THR A 29 12.92 -1.03 -1.66
N GLY A 30 11.93 -0.15 -1.75
CA GLY A 30 12.10 1.10 -2.47
C GLY A 30 11.03 2.11 -2.11
N TYR A 31 11.38 3.37 -2.28
CA TYR A 31 10.44 4.47 -2.08
C TYR A 31 10.81 5.56 -3.08
N THR A 32 9.84 5.97 -3.88
CA THR A 32 10.02 7.00 -4.91
C THR A 32 8.99 8.09 -4.68
N VAL A 33 9.46 9.32 -4.67
CA VAL A 33 8.57 10.48 -4.56
C VAL A 33 8.34 11.00 -5.98
N VAL A 34 7.07 11.16 -6.33
CA VAL A 34 6.67 11.68 -7.64
C VAL A 34 5.96 13.00 -7.41
N ASP A 35 6.53 14.07 -7.95
CA ASP A 35 5.95 15.40 -7.83
C ASP A 35 5.39 15.80 -9.18
N LEU A 36 4.09 15.67 -9.32
CA LEU A 36 3.41 15.99 -10.57
C LEU A 36 3.10 17.47 -10.69
N THR A 37 3.38 18.26 -9.66
CA THR A 37 3.05 19.68 -9.67
C THR A 37 4.15 20.54 -10.26
N THR A 38 5.41 20.08 -10.20
CA THR A 38 6.55 20.86 -10.65
C THR A 38 7.21 20.31 -11.90
N GLY A 39 6.83 19.11 -12.32
CA GLY A 39 7.46 18.48 -13.47
C GLY A 39 8.86 17.94 -13.20
N VAL A 40 9.28 17.92 -11.94
CA VAL A 40 10.56 17.35 -11.57
C VAL A 40 10.51 15.84 -11.77
N PRO A 41 11.60 15.21 -12.27
CA PRO A 41 11.60 13.75 -12.39
C PRO A 41 11.41 13.06 -11.04
N PRO A 42 10.85 11.84 -11.03
CA PRO A 42 10.71 11.11 -9.78
C PRO A 42 12.04 10.94 -9.06
N THR A 43 12.00 11.02 -7.75
CA THR A 43 13.19 10.94 -6.91
C THR A 43 13.14 9.69 -6.06
N GLN A 44 14.14 8.86 -6.19
CA GLN A 44 14.29 7.71 -5.31
C GLN A 44 14.87 8.13 -3.99
N VAL A 45 14.27 7.68 -2.90
CA VAL A 45 14.73 7.99 -1.56
C VAL A 45 15.68 6.86 -1.14
N PRO A 46 16.93 7.17 -0.82
CA PRO A 46 17.87 6.13 -0.44
C PRO A 46 17.62 5.61 0.98
N GLY A 47 18.12 4.41 1.25
CA GLY A 47 18.12 3.88 2.60
C GLY A 47 16.77 3.49 3.13
N VAL A 48 15.86 3.14 2.24
CA VAL A 48 14.55 2.68 2.64
C VAL A 48 14.63 1.28 3.23
N GLY A 49 13.92 1.06 4.32
CA GLY A 49 13.85 -0.25 4.93
C GLY A 49 12.64 -0.35 5.84
N GLY A 50 12.61 -1.40 6.64
CA GLY A 50 11.52 -1.64 7.55
C GLY A 50 10.49 -2.58 6.99
N THR A 51 9.33 -2.66 7.65
CA THR A 51 8.33 -3.66 7.35
C THR A 51 6.93 -3.08 7.32
N LEU A 52 6.05 -3.78 6.62
CA LEU A 52 4.61 -3.51 6.62
C LEU A 52 3.91 -4.85 6.77
N ALA A 53 3.17 -5.03 7.85
CA ALA A 53 2.35 -6.21 8.05
C ALA A 53 0.92 -5.89 7.66
N LEU A 54 0.37 -6.66 6.73
CA LEU A 54 -1.03 -6.57 6.33
C LEU A 54 -1.71 -7.86 6.79
N ARG A 55 -2.74 -7.76 7.62
CA ARG A 55 -3.38 -8.93 8.21
C ARG A 55 -4.77 -9.13 7.63
N ALA A 56 -5.17 -10.39 7.60
CA ALA A 56 -6.47 -10.74 7.01
C ALA A 56 -7.64 -10.15 7.78
N ASP A 57 -7.45 -9.79 9.04
CA ASP A 57 -8.50 -9.17 9.83
C ASP A 57 -8.65 -7.67 9.54
N GLY A 58 -7.87 -7.13 8.61
CA GLY A 58 -7.95 -5.72 8.24
C GLY A 58 -7.07 -4.79 9.04
N THR A 59 -6.23 -5.33 9.92
CA THR A 59 -5.30 -4.49 10.67
C THR A 59 -3.94 -4.46 9.98
N TYR A 60 -3.19 -3.39 10.21
CA TYR A 60 -1.84 -3.28 9.67
C TYR A 60 -0.90 -2.68 10.69
N ASP A 61 0.37 -2.94 10.46
CA ASP A 61 1.43 -2.40 11.29
C ASP A 61 2.58 -2.00 10.37
N LYS A 62 2.89 -0.71 10.35
CA LYS A 62 3.93 -0.17 9.47
C LYS A 62 5.10 0.30 10.31
N ARG A 63 6.30 -0.09 9.89
CA ARG A 63 7.55 0.36 10.48
C ARG A 63 8.49 0.72 9.35
N LEU A 64 8.34 1.94 8.86
CA LEU A 64 9.11 2.42 7.71
C LEU A 64 10.35 3.13 8.20
N SER A 65 11.50 2.72 7.69
CA SER A 65 12.78 3.33 8.03
C SER A 65 13.29 4.11 6.83
N LEU A 66 13.64 5.36 7.06
CA LEU A 66 14.19 6.23 6.02
C LEU A 66 15.46 6.89 6.55
N LEU A 67 16.40 7.15 5.64
CA LEU A 67 17.55 7.99 5.98
C LEU A 67 17.11 9.44 5.91
N MET A 68 17.38 10.18 6.99
CA MET A 68 16.97 11.57 7.09
C MET A 68 18.22 12.45 7.16
N GLY A 69 18.89 12.58 5.99
CA GLY A 69 20.09 13.38 5.91
C GLY A 69 21.18 12.85 6.83
N ASP A 70 21.82 13.75 7.52
CA ASP A 70 22.93 13.40 8.40
C ASP A 70 22.47 12.79 9.71
N SER A 71 21.17 12.80 9.97
CA SER A 71 20.65 12.27 11.23
C SER A 71 20.61 10.75 11.27
N GLY A 72 20.89 10.10 10.14
CA GLY A 72 20.83 8.65 10.07
C GLY A 72 19.41 8.14 9.88
N PRO A 73 19.19 6.87 10.09
CA PRO A 73 17.88 6.29 9.87
C PRO A 73 16.87 6.74 10.90
N ARG A 74 15.65 6.93 10.44
CA ARG A 74 14.54 7.29 11.30
C ARG A 74 13.38 6.34 11.02
N MET A 75 12.75 5.88 12.09
CA MET A 75 11.63 4.95 12.01
C MET A 75 10.32 5.72 12.08
N PHE A 76 9.45 5.44 11.12
CA PHE A 76 8.09 5.98 11.10
C PHE A 76 7.14 4.82 11.33
N ALA A 77 6.57 4.76 12.51
CA ALA A 77 5.67 3.68 12.90
C ALA A 77 4.23 4.16 12.80
N GLN A 78 3.37 3.29 12.29
CA GLN A 78 1.96 3.59 12.16
C GLN A 78 1.18 2.28 12.16
N HIS A 79 0.06 2.25 12.84
CA HIS A 79 -0.79 1.08 12.83
C HIS A 79 -2.25 1.51 12.78
N GLY A 80 -3.10 0.60 12.37
CA GLY A 80 -4.51 0.89 12.24
C GLY A 80 -5.20 -0.18 11.43
N ARG A 81 -6.13 0.25 10.60
CA ARG A 81 -6.90 -0.65 9.76
C ARG A 81 -6.75 -0.24 8.30
N PHE A 82 -6.85 -1.21 7.42
CA PHE A 82 -6.82 -0.91 5.99
C PHE A 82 -7.96 -1.63 5.29
N THR A 83 -8.36 -1.06 4.16
CA THR A 83 -9.37 -1.68 3.30
C THR A 83 -8.86 -1.65 1.87
N THR A 84 -9.27 -2.64 1.09
CA THR A 84 -8.99 -2.67 -0.34
C THR A 84 -10.31 -2.78 -1.09
N THR A 85 -10.40 -2.09 -2.22
CA THR A 85 -11.55 -2.16 -3.11
C THR A 85 -11.00 -2.08 -4.51
N ALA A 86 -11.14 -3.17 -5.28
CA ALA A 86 -10.49 -3.27 -6.58
C ALA A 86 -8.99 -3.03 -6.40
N ASP A 87 -8.42 -2.01 -7.03
CA ASP A 87 -7.01 -1.68 -6.90
C ASP A 87 -6.75 -0.54 -5.91
N SER A 88 -7.77 -0.09 -5.21
CA SER A 88 -7.63 0.97 -4.23
C SER A 88 -7.30 0.42 -2.86
N ILE A 89 -6.53 1.19 -2.10
CA ILE A 89 -6.19 0.84 -0.73
C ILE A 89 -6.29 2.10 0.13
N VAL A 90 -6.85 1.94 1.32
CA VAL A 90 -6.98 3.03 2.28
C VAL A 90 -6.48 2.55 3.62
N PHE A 91 -5.55 3.32 4.19
CA PHE A 91 -5.04 3.08 5.54
C PHE A 91 -5.66 4.11 6.47
N ARG A 92 -6.28 3.65 7.54
CA ARG A 92 -6.88 4.53 8.54
C ARG A 92 -6.17 4.34 9.87
N PHE A 93 -5.80 5.46 10.45
CA PHE A 93 -5.01 5.46 11.69
C PHE A 93 -5.38 6.67 12.52
N THR A 94 -4.88 6.71 13.73
CA THR A 94 -5.06 7.85 14.62
C THR A 94 -3.67 8.35 15.03
N ASP A 95 -3.43 9.62 14.83
CA ASP A 95 -2.18 10.25 15.25
C ASP A 95 -2.49 11.34 16.29
N LEU A 96 -1.51 12.19 16.56
CA LEU A 96 -1.67 13.22 17.57
C LEU A 96 -2.76 14.22 17.24
N LYS A 97 -3.11 14.35 15.96
CA LYS A 97 -4.17 15.26 15.53
C LYS A 97 -5.54 14.58 15.49
N GLY A 98 -5.59 13.27 15.73
CA GLY A 98 -6.83 12.51 15.66
C GLY A 98 -6.85 11.56 14.48
N PRO A 99 -8.06 11.08 14.12
CA PRO A 99 -8.19 10.13 13.01
C PRO A 99 -7.76 10.74 11.69
N ASP A 100 -7.10 9.91 10.86
CA ASP A 100 -6.65 10.32 9.54
C ASP A 100 -6.65 9.11 8.62
N ALA A 101 -6.40 9.35 7.35
CA ALA A 101 -6.36 8.29 6.36
C ALA A 101 -5.37 8.62 5.26
N GLN A 102 -4.73 7.58 4.74
CA GLN A 102 -3.92 7.66 3.54
C GLN A 102 -4.55 6.79 2.47
N ARG A 103 -4.68 7.33 1.27
CA ARG A 103 -5.39 6.69 0.18
C ARG A 103 -4.47 6.52 -1.01
N GLY A 104 -4.72 5.46 -1.76
CA GLY A 104 -3.97 5.26 -2.97
C GLY A 104 -4.39 3.99 -3.68
N THR A 105 -3.46 3.45 -4.42
CA THR A 105 -3.66 2.22 -5.17
C THR A 105 -2.58 1.21 -4.79
N TYR A 106 -2.84 -0.04 -5.11
CA TYR A 106 -1.86 -1.09 -4.89
C TYR A 106 -1.86 -2.06 -6.04
N ARG A 107 -0.74 -2.73 -6.19
CA ARG A 107 -0.59 -3.80 -7.16
C ARG A 107 0.21 -4.92 -6.53
N TYR A 108 -0.40 -6.10 -6.49
CA TYR A 108 0.23 -7.26 -5.92
C TYR A 108 0.49 -8.28 -7.02
N VAL A 109 1.72 -8.74 -7.13
CA VAL A 109 2.10 -9.76 -8.11
C VAL A 109 2.37 -11.04 -7.35
N ALA A 110 1.41 -11.97 -7.41
CA ALA A 110 1.47 -13.18 -6.60
C ALA A 110 2.70 -14.03 -6.92
N LYS A 111 3.09 -14.06 -8.17
CA LYS A 111 4.19 -14.91 -8.62
C LYS A 111 5.51 -14.52 -7.97
N THR A 112 5.75 -13.23 -7.81
CA THR A 112 7.00 -12.72 -7.21
C THR A 112 6.79 -12.28 -5.78
N ARG A 113 5.55 -12.26 -5.32
CA ARG A 113 5.15 -11.78 -4.00
C ARG A 113 5.58 -10.35 -3.76
N ARG A 114 5.59 -9.55 -4.82
CA ARG A 114 5.92 -8.14 -4.74
C ARG A 114 4.66 -7.31 -4.65
N LEU A 115 4.75 -6.26 -3.88
CA LEU A 115 3.65 -5.33 -3.65
C LEU A 115 4.14 -3.92 -3.93
N THR A 116 3.40 -3.20 -4.76
CA THR A 116 3.64 -1.78 -4.99
C THR A 116 2.45 -1.01 -4.45
N ILE A 117 2.70 -0.05 -3.59
CA ILE A 117 1.65 0.81 -3.04
C ILE A 117 1.97 2.24 -3.44
N THR A 118 1.01 2.88 -4.08
CA THR A 118 1.14 4.29 -4.48
C THR A 118 0.16 5.10 -3.66
N LEU A 119 0.67 5.94 -2.77
CA LEU A 119 -0.17 6.75 -1.90
C LEU A 119 -0.21 8.19 -2.38
N ASP A 120 -1.38 8.79 -2.26
CA ASP A 120 -1.54 10.21 -2.54
C ASP A 120 -0.77 11.00 -1.51
N GLY A 121 -0.04 12.00 -1.98
CA GLY A 121 0.77 12.84 -1.12
C GLY A 121 0.20 14.22 -1.01
N TYR A 122 1.01 15.11 -0.51
CA TYR A 122 0.63 16.50 -0.31
C TYR A 122 1.77 17.39 -0.79
N PRO A 123 1.47 18.45 -1.56
CA PRO A 123 0.13 18.85 -2.00
C PRO A 123 -0.45 17.90 -3.04
N THR A 124 -1.72 18.13 -3.36
CA THR A 124 -2.43 17.31 -4.34
C THR A 124 -1.63 17.18 -5.63
N GLY A 125 -1.54 15.95 -6.14
CA GLY A 125 -0.75 15.66 -7.31
C GLY A 125 0.56 15.00 -7.00
N ASN A 126 1.00 15.02 -5.76
CA ASN A 126 2.20 14.31 -5.36
C ASN A 126 1.82 12.87 -5.00
N LYS A 127 2.78 11.98 -5.21
CA LYS A 127 2.58 10.55 -4.93
C LYS A 127 3.82 9.99 -4.26
N GLY A 128 3.59 9.03 -3.38
CA GLY A 128 4.67 8.22 -2.85
C GLY A 128 4.50 6.80 -3.34
N VAL A 129 5.51 6.26 -4.01
CA VAL A 129 5.47 4.90 -4.54
C VAL A 129 6.38 4.03 -3.70
N TYR A 130 5.78 3.06 -3.01
CA TYR A 130 6.50 2.15 -2.12
C TYR A 130 6.58 0.79 -2.78
N GLU A 131 7.77 0.21 -2.81
CA GLU A 131 7.98 -1.12 -3.33
C GLU A 131 8.34 -2.05 -2.20
N LEU A 132 7.68 -3.19 -2.17
CA LEU A 132 7.81 -4.14 -1.08
C LEU A 132 7.89 -5.55 -1.64
N VAL A 133 8.48 -6.42 -0.85
CA VAL A 133 8.49 -7.83 -1.16
C VAL A 133 8.14 -8.59 0.10
N ALA A 134 7.33 -9.64 -0.03
CA ALA A 134 6.97 -10.44 1.11
C ALA A 134 8.22 -11.06 1.71
N THR A 135 8.30 -11.04 3.02
CA THR A 135 9.41 -11.68 3.70
C THR A 135 9.31 -13.18 3.50
N ALA A 136 10.42 -13.86 3.61
CA ALA A 136 10.43 -15.29 3.43
C ALA A 136 9.41 -15.91 4.37
N PRO A 137 8.68 -16.92 3.87
CA PRO A 137 7.70 -17.57 4.73
C PRO A 137 8.36 -18.07 5.97
N ALA A 138 7.70 -17.89 7.01
CA ALA A 138 8.20 -18.43 8.21
C ALA A 138 8.27 -19.90 8.12
N THR A 139 8.07 -20.43 7.46
CA THR A 139 8.15 -21.58 7.32
C THR A 139 8.68 -22.38 7.16
N GLY A 140 8.80 -22.38 7.25
CA GLY A 140 9.27 -22.77 7.18
C GLY A 140 9.33 -23.60 7.69
N ARG A 141 9.24 -23.77 8.06
CA ARG A 141 9.35 -24.32 8.61
C ARG A 141 9.07 -24.46 9.07
#